data_2032406a0225bbb46732f4de2e2bf0d4
#
_entry.id   2032406a0225bbb46732f4de2e2bf0d4
#
_cell.length_a   1.000
_cell.length_b   1.000
_cell.length_c   1.000
_cell.angle_alpha   90.00
_cell.angle_beta   90.00
_cell.angle_gamma   90.00
#
_symmetry.space_group_name_H-M   'P 1'
#
loop_
_entity.id
_entity.type
_entity.pdbx_description
1 polymer ?
#
loop_
_entity_poly.entity_id
_entity_poly.type
_entity_poly.pdbx_seq_one_letter_code
_entity_poly.pdbx_strand_id
1 'polypeptide(L)'
;MHHTVVFKPTPIEPEDTIQYPNALITALNRKNKWVDSVFKRLTPDERITQLMMIEVFSNQGPKHEQDVLNLIRRYKVGGIVLFQGGPVRQAKLTNKLQAASKVPLLIGMDAENGIGMRMDSAMQYPLPMLLGAINNDSLIYRMGAEMAYEFKRLGMHLNFAPVVDVNNNPQNPIISYRSFGENKEDVSSKSLAQMLGMQDNGIIATAKHFPGHGDTDVDSHYDLPVIPYGRDRLDSLELYPFRHLIQSGVGGMMVGHIHMPKLDSTANLPASLSKPIVTGLLRKELDFAGLIFTDAMVMKGVTKYFKPGEAEVMALEAGNDVLERLVSVPKALAAIKKAIREGRLSQKEIDRRCKKVLAAKHWVGLNHYQPVPLDSLYQDLHKSRAHETLRRLAEGSLTLLKNKKHQIPVENRKRRSIASLAVGASSTTVFQKRIKNHLTVKEFFLPRKSNVKYIKKLRKELLKYDLILLSIYGPSIRPSNSLGLGPEERALINELSRKKRSVVVLFDNAYILDHFPDIHQATSILVGYQQLPAIQAAAASLVVGNLEPAGKLPVTVNKHFRYGDGL
;
A
#
# COMPACT_ATOMS: atom_id res chain seq x y z
N MET A 1 31.56 17.61 -3.47
CA MET A 1 31.77 17.20 -2.07
C MET A 1 30.51 16.54 -1.56
N HIS A 2 30.52 15.23 -1.34
CA HIS A 2 29.37 14.49 -0.81
C HIS A 2 29.40 14.61 0.72
N HIS A 3 28.51 15.42 1.29
CA HIS A 3 28.26 15.39 2.73
C HIS A 3 27.39 14.18 3.07
N THR A 4 28.05 13.11 3.48
CA THR A 4 27.40 11.97 4.14
C THR A 4 27.07 12.42 5.57
N VAL A 5 25.78 12.61 5.87
CA VAL A 5 25.35 12.86 7.26
C VAL A 5 25.50 11.54 8.02
N VAL A 6 26.56 11.43 8.77
CA VAL A 6 26.81 10.32 9.70
C VAL A 6 26.04 10.62 10.99
N PHE A 7 24.99 9.87 11.26
CA PHE A 7 24.33 9.90 12.58
C PHE A 7 25.28 9.30 13.62
N LYS A 8 25.77 10.13 14.56
CA LYS A 8 26.43 9.63 15.75
C LYS A 8 25.35 9.23 16.78
N PRO A 9 25.34 8.00 17.28
CA PRO A 9 24.43 7.62 18.36
C PRO A 9 24.81 8.37 19.67
N THR A 10 23.80 8.93 20.33
CA THR A 10 23.95 9.55 21.65
C THR A 10 24.27 8.46 22.69
N PRO A 11 25.17 8.72 23.68
CA PRO A 11 25.52 7.73 24.69
C PRO A 11 24.33 7.30 25.55
N ILE A 12 24.23 6.01 25.82
CA ILE A 12 23.17 5.31 26.55
C ILE A 12 23.43 5.46 28.06
N GLU A 13 22.47 5.98 28.82
CA GLU A 13 22.50 5.92 30.29
C GLU A 13 22.04 4.54 30.79
N PRO A 14 22.66 3.97 31.86
CA PRO A 14 22.50 2.56 32.22
C PRO A 14 21.34 2.29 33.19
N GLU A 15 20.07 2.51 32.81
CA GLU A 15 18.95 2.17 33.70
C GLU A 15 17.79 1.37 33.10
N ASP A 16 17.85 0.96 31.85
CA ASP A 16 16.79 0.11 31.26
C ASP A 16 17.33 -1.24 30.80
N THR A 17 16.97 -2.29 31.50
CA THR A 17 17.30 -3.69 31.16
C THR A 17 16.49 -4.23 29.97
N ILE A 18 15.52 -3.46 29.45
CA ILE A 18 14.70 -3.86 28.31
C ILE A 18 15.48 -3.67 27.02
N GLN A 19 15.73 -4.76 26.30
CA GLN A 19 16.30 -4.74 24.95
C GLN A 19 15.18 -4.57 23.93
N TYR A 20 15.23 -3.48 23.16
CA TYR A 20 14.31 -3.24 22.06
C TYR A 20 14.91 -3.73 20.74
N PRO A 21 14.09 -4.19 19.76
CA PRO A 21 14.57 -4.81 18.54
C PRO A 21 15.41 -3.88 17.64
N ASN A 22 15.22 -2.57 17.70
CA ASN A 22 16.02 -1.61 16.94
C ASN A 22 16.05 -0.20 17.55
N ALA A 23 16.81 0.71 16.92
CA ALA A 23 16.99 2.09 17.36
C ALA A 23 15.68 2.90 17.40
N LEU A 24 14.75 2.66 16.46
CA LEU A 24 13.46 3.34 16.43
C LEU A 24 12.63 2.98 17.67
N ILE A 25 12.43 1.69 17.94
CA ILE A 25 11.65 1.23 19.08
C ILE A 25 12.30 1.67 20.39
N THR A 26 13.62 1.64 20.47
CA THR A 26 14.38 2.18 21.59
C THR A 26 14.06 3.66 21.81
N ALA A 27 14.13 4.47 20.75
CA ALA A 27 13.87 5.92 20.83
C ALA A 27 12.44 6.24 21.27
N LEU A 28 11.44 5.45 20.85
CA LEU A 28 10.02 5.63 21.22
C LEU A 28 9.74 5.39 22.71
N ASN A 29 10.60 4.62 23.40
CA ASN A 29 10.33 4.13 24.75
C ASN A 29 11.33 4.63 25.80
N ARG A 30 12.42 5.29 25.41
CA ARG A 30 13.41 5.86 26.34
C ARG A 30 13.13 7.33 26.66
N LYS A 31 13.61 7.78 27.82
CA LYS A 31 13.56 9.19 28.23
C LYS A 31 14.35 10.06 27.24
N ASN A 32 13.82 11.23 26.91
CA ASN A 32 14.44 12.17 25.98
C ASN A 32 14.25 13.60 26.45
N LYS A 33 15.35 14.37 26.60
CA LYS A 33 15.36 15.76 27.11
C LYS A 33 14.49 16.69 26.23
N TRP A 34 14.51 16.55 24.91
CA TRP A 34 13.67 17.35 24.02
C TRP A 34 12.18 17.03 24.23
N VAL A 35 11.83 15.74 24.32
CA VAL A 35 10.47 15.28 24.60
C VAL A 35 9.95 15.89 25.91
N ASP A 36 10.72 15.80 27.00
CA ASP A 36 10.31 16.34 28.30
C ASP A 36 10.19 17.88 28.27
N SER A 37 11.08 18.57 27.56
CA SER A 37 11.02 20.02 27.39
C SER A 37 9.77 20.46 26.64
N VAL A 38 9.44 19.79 25.50
CA VAL A 38 8.22 20.09 24.71
C VAL A 38 6.97 19.76 25.54
N PHE A 39 6.93 18.57 26.14
CA PHE A 39 5.80 18.11 26.96
C PHE A 39 5.43 19.06 28.08
N LYS A 40 6.42 19.61 28.80
CA LYS A 40 6.19 20.58 29.89
C LYS A 40 5.52 21.88 29.42
N ARG A 41 5.70 22.26 28.15
CA ARG A 41 5.09 23.47 27.55
C ARG A 41 3.68 23.25 26.99
N LEU A 42 3.21 22.00 26.98
CA LEU A 42 1.88 21.64 26.48
C LEU A 42 0.86 21.67 27.63
N THR A 43 -0.28 22.29 27.38
CA THR A 43 -1.45 22.19 28.27
C THR A 43 -2.05 20.76 28.20
N PRO A 44 -2.87 20.35 29.19
CA PRO A 44 -3.56 19.06 29.14
C PRO A 44 -4.35 18.83 27.81
N ASP A 45 -5.06 19.87 27.33
CA ASP A 45 -5.81 19.81 26.07
C ASP A 45 -4.88 19.61 24.88
N GLU A 46 -3.77 20.32 24.81
CA GLU A 46 -2.77 20.17 23.76
C GLU A 46 -2.10 18.78 23.80
N ARG A 47 -1.92 18.16 24.95
CA ARG A 47 -1.41 16.78 25.07
C ARG A 47 -2.40 15.77 24.48
N ILE A 48 -3.70 15.98 24.66
CA ILE A 48 -4.75 15.17 24.04
C ILE A 48 -4.68 15.32 22.51
N THR A 49 -4.62 16.56 22.01
CA THR A 49 -4.64 16.80 20.56
C THR A 49 -3.34 16.41 19.86
N GLN A 50 -2.22 16.23 20.58
CA GLN A 50 -1.02 15.60 20.01
C GLN A 50 -1.25 14.13 19.58
N LEU A 51 -2.31 13.47 20.07
CA LEU A 51 -2.69 12.12 19.66
C LEU A 51 -3.58 12.09 18.40
N MET A 52 -3.86 13.23 17.78
CA MET A 52 -4.80 13.38 16.68
C MET A 52 -4.08 13.73 15.37
N MET A 53 -4.39 12.98 14.30
CA MET A 53 -3.97 13.29 12.93
C MET A 53 -5.18 13.63 12.08
N ILE A 54 -5.12 14.75 11.35
CA ILE A 54 -6.20 15.23 10.48
C ILE A 54 -5.84 15.03 9.00
N GLU A 55 -6.83 14.82 8.15
CA GLU A 55 -6.60 14.69 6.70
C GLU A 55 -6.35 16.05 6.04
N VAL A 56 -5.49 16.04 5.01
CA VAL A 56 -5.10 17.25 4.26
C VAL A 56 -4.97 16.93 2.78
N PHE A 57 -5.53 17.81 1.95
CA PHE A 57 -5.49 17.73 0.49
C PHE A 57 -4.81 18.97 -0.10
N SER A 58 -3.80 18.79 -0.93
CA SER A 58 -3.15 19.94 -1.60
C SER A 58 -3.81 20.35 -2.92
N ASN A 59 -4.92 19.72 -3.31
CA ASN A 59 -5.69 19.99 -4.52
C ASN A 59 -7.11 20.53 -4.27
N GLN A 60 -7.49 20.79 -3.00
CA GLN A 60 -8.84 21.28 -2.67
C GLN A 60 -8.93 22.83 -2.55
N GLY A 61 -7.85 23.52 -2.83
CA GLY A 61 -7.83 24.98 -2.94
C GLY A 61 -7.74 25.76 -1.61
N PRO A 62 -7.81 27.11 -1.68
CA PRO A 62 -7.49 28.00 -0.55
C PRO A 62 -8.42 27.86 0.66
N LYS A 63 -9.70 27.55 0.45
CA LYS A 63 -10.66 27.36 1.54
C LYS A 63 -10.25 26.19 2.44
N HIS A 64 -9.96 25.02 1.84
CA HIS A 64 -9.50 23.86 2.57
C HIS A 64 -8.18 24.15 3.32
N GLU A 65 -7.23 24.82 2.66
CA GLU A 65 -5.97 25.24 3.30
C GLU A 65 -6.24 26.10 4.55
N GLN A 66 -7.14 27.08 4.45
CA GLN A 66 -7.50 27.96 5.58
C GLN A 66 -8.19 27.20 6.72
N ASP A 67 -9.10 26.27 6.40
CA ASP A 67 -9.80 25.46 7.39
C ASP A 67 -8.79 24.57 8.16
N VAL A 68 -7.84 23.95 7.47
CA VAL A 68 -6.75 23.16 8.08
C VAL A 68 -5.84 24.03 8.95
N LEU A 69 -5.43 25.22 8.47
CA LEU A 69 -4.63 26.18 9.24
C LEU A 69 -5.33 26.59 10.54
N ASN A 70 -6.64 26.83 10.48
CA ASN A 70 -7.45 27.19 11.64
C ASN A 70 -7.49 26.04 12.66
N LEU A 71 -7.66 24.78 12.22
CA LEU A 71 -7.61 23.60 13.10
C LEU A 71 -6.24 23.47 13.77
N ILE A 72 -5.14 23.60 13.03
CA ILE A 72 -3.78 23.50 13.55
C ILE A 72 -3.52 24.60 14.58
N ARG A 73 -3.85 25.85 14.27
CA ARG A 73 -3.64 27.01 15.17
C ARG A 73 -4.48 26.92 16.42
N ARG A 74 -5.73 26.46 16.31
CA ARG A 74 -6.66 26.39 17.44
C ARG A 74 -6.41 25.19 18.34
N TYR A 75 -6.22 24.00 17.77
CA TYR A 75 -6.19 22.76 18.53
C TYR A 75 -4.78 22.15 18.70
N LYS A 76 -3.75 22.65 18.01
CA LYS A 76 -2.37 22.13 18.10
C LYS A 76 -2.30 20.63 17.88
N VAL A 77 -2.99 20.12 16.85
CA VAL A 77 -3.01 18.69 16.52
C VAL A 77 -1.60 18.11 16.33
N GLY A 78 -1.43 16.82 16.63
CA GLY A 78 -0.13 16.17 16.61
C GLY A 78 0.41 15.90 15.22
N GLY A 79 -0.46 15.69 14.24
CA GLY A 79 -0.02 15.38 12.89
C GLY A 79 -1.10 15.60 11.83
N ILE A 80 -0.69 15.31 10.59
CA ILE A 80 -1.57 15.34 9.43
C ILE A 80 -1.34 14.09 8.56
N VAL A 81 -2.38 13.67 7.85
CA VAL A 81 -2.32 12.65 6.82
C VAL A 81 -2.57 13.32 5.48
N LEU A 82 -1.59 13.23 4.60
CA LEU A 82 -1.66 13.83 3.28
C LEU A 82 -2.34 12.87 2.31
N PHE A 83 -3.31 13.40 1.56
CA PHE A 83 -4.05 12.64 0.59
C PHE A 83 -3.70 13.08 -0.83
N GLN A 84 -4.66 13.61 -1.59
CA GLN A 84 -4.46 13.91 -3.00
C GLN A 84 -3.82 15.28 -3.24
N GLY A 85 -3.02 15.37 -4.31
CA GLY A 85 -2.41 16.61 -4.76
C GLY A 85 -1.26 16.40 -5.71
N GLY A 86 -0.25 17.26 -5.64
CA GLY A 86 0.97 17.16 -6.43
C GLY A 86 2.18 17.61 -5.63
N PRO A 87 3.39 17.13 -5.97
CA PRO A 87 4.59 17.32 -5.14
C PRO A 87 4.88 18.77 -4.75
N VAL A 88 4.84 19.70 -5.72
CA VAL A 88 5.12 21.12 -5.45
C VAL A 88 4.03 21.78 -4.60
N ARG A 89 2.74 21.49 -4.91
CA ARG A 89 1.62 22.01 -4.10
C ARG A 89 1.69 21.48 -2.68
N GLN A 90 2.03 20.19 -2.55
CA GLN A 90 2.21 19.50 -1.30
C GLN A 90 3.34 20.12 -0.46
N ALA A 91 4.52 20.30 -1.02
CA ALA A 91 5.67 20.89 -0.33
C ALA A 91 5.38 22.33 0.15
N LYS A 92 4.75 23.15 -0.68
CA LYS A 92 4.32 24.50 -0.29
C LYS A 92 3.33 24.47 0.88
N LEU A 93 2.34 23.58 0.82
CA LEU A 93 1.35 23.42 1.88
C LEU A 93 2.01 22.91 3.17
N THR A 94 2.86 21.89 3.08
CA THR A 94 3.64 21.37 4.22
C THR A 94 4.37 22.49 4.95
N ASN A 95 5.09 23.35 4.23
CA ASN A 95 5.83 24.47 4.82
C ASN A 95 4.90 25.44 5.58
N LYS A 96 3.74 25.79 4.97
CA LYS A 96 2.75 26.66 5.62
C LYS A 96 2.16 26.06 6.89
N LEU A 97 1.79 24.75 6.85
CA LEU A 97 1.19 24.07 7.99
C LEU A 97 2.20 23.88 9.14
N GLN A 98 3.44 23.54 8.82
CA GLN A 98 4.52 23.45 9.81
C GLN A 98 4.81 24.78 10.47
N ALA A 99 4.87 25.88 9.69
CA ALA A 99 5.09 27.23 10.23
C ALA A 99 3.94 27.71 11.16
N ALA A 100 2.71 27.18 10.95
CA ALA A 100 1.56 27.50 11.79
C ALA A 100 1.49 26.65 13.09
N SER A 101 2.32 25.62 13.20
CA SER A 101 2.26 24.63 14.28
C SER A 101 3.10 25.04 15.48
N LYS A 102 2.55 24.89 16.71
CA LYS A 102 3.28 25.11 17.97
C LYS A 102 4.37 24.04 18.19
N VAL A 103 4.06 22.79 17.86
CA VAL A 103 4.98 21.66 17.85
C VAL A 103 4.99 21.12 16.43
N PRO A 104 6.13 20.84 15.81
CA PRO A 104 6.18 20.34 14.44
C PRO A 104 5.26 19.14 14.22
N LEU A 105 4.51 19.14 13.13
CA LEU A 105 3.53 18.11 12.77
C LEU A 105 4.23 16.81 12.36
N LEU A 106 3.79 15.67 12.88
CA LEU A 106 4.10 14.38 12.31
C LEU A 106 3.26 14.22 11.04
N ILE A 107 3.91 14.06 9.88
CA ILE A 107 3.25 14.03 8.58
C ILE A 107 3.31 12.62 8.01
N GLY A 108 2.15 12.02 7.79
CA GLY A 108 1.98 10.69 7.22
C GLY A 108 1.25 10.69 5.89
N MET A 109 1.32 9.56 5.19
CA MET A 109 0.60 9.29 3.95
C MET A 109 0.34 7.78 3.80
N ASP A 110 -0.80 7.41 3.21
CA ASP A 110 -0.97 6.09 2.61
C ASP A 110 -0.28 6.05 1.25
N ALA A 111 0.92 5.53 1.21
CA ALA A 111 1.69 5.38 -0.02
C ALA A 111 2.23 3.94 -0.13
N GLU A 112 1.31 2.97 -0.24
CA GLU A 112 1.61 1.53 -0.27
C GLU A 112 2.57 1.16 -1.41
N ASN A 113 2.43 1.85 -2.54
CA ASN A 113 3.27 1.72 -3.72
C ASN A 113 3.92 3.06 -4.14
N GLY A 114 4.36 3.85 -3.15
CA GLY A 114 5.02 5.13 -3.34
C GLY A 114 4.07 6.32 -3.41
N ILE A 115 4.65 7.51 -3.43
CA ILE A 115 3.91 8.78 -3.39
C ILE A 115 2.97 8.98 -4.60
N GLY A 116 3.26 8.32 -5.73
CA GLY A 116 2.41 8.33 -6.92
C GLY A 116 1.03 7.67 -6.72
N MET A 117 0.81 6.98 -5.59
CA MET A 117 -0.52 6.51 -5.19
C MET A 117 -1.48 7.69 -4.89
N ARG A 118 -0.94 8.81 -4.44
CA ARG A 118 -1.70 9.98 -3.96
C ARG A 118 -1.41 11.27 -4.72
N MET A 119 -0.24 11.37 -5.32
CA MET A 119 0.23 12.59 -5.96
C MET A 119 0.29 12.43 -7.48
N ASP A 120 -0.32 13.38 -8.20
CA ASP A 120 -0.08 13.53 -9.63
C ASP A 120 1.40 13.87 -9.90
N SER A 121 1.88 13.59 -11.10
CA SER A 121 3.26 13.93 -11.52
C SER A 121 4.36 13.34 -10.62
N ALA A 122 4.06 12.25 -9.89
CA ALA A 122 5.01 11.49 -9.09
C ALA A 122 5.12 10.06 -9.59
N MET A 123 6.27 9.42 -9.33
CA MET A 123 6.48 8.04 -9.72
C MET A 123 5.62 7.10 -8.89
N GLN A 124 5.03 6.11 -9.55
CA GLN A 124 4.30 5.02 -8.93
C GLN A 124 5.12 3.74 -9.04
N TYR A 125 5.38 3.10 -7.91
CA TYR A 125 5.96 1.76 -7.87
C TYR A 125 4.89 0.68 -8.10
N PRO A 126 5.29 -0.56 -8.36
CA PRO A 126 4.35 -1.65 -8.51
C PRO A 126 3.54 -1.92 -7.24
N LEU A 127 2.35 -2.48 -7.45
CA LEU A 127 1.46 -2.91 -6.37
C LEU A 127 1.98 -4.17 -5.67
N PRO A 128 1.61 -4.41 -4.41
CA PRO A 128 2.10 -5.55 -3.63
C PRO A 128 1.91 -6.92 -4.29
N MET A 129 0.80 -7.20 -4.98
CA MET A 129 0.63 -8.48 -5.69
C MET A 129 1.71 -8.72 -6.75
N LEU A 130 2.10 -7.69 -7.51
CA LEU A 130 3.24 -7.79 -8.43
C LEU A 130 4.54 -8.04 -7.68
N LEU A 131 4.76 -7.33 -6.59
CA LEU A 131 5.95 -7.50 -5.74
C LEU A 131 5.99 -8.90 -5.12
N GLY A 132 4.82 -9.50 -4.84
CA GLY A 132 4.69 -10.88 -4.39
C GLY A 132 5.27 -11.91 -5.36
N ALA A 133 5.25 -11.60 -6.66
CA ALA A 133 5.83 -12.47 -7.68
C ALA A 133 7.37 -12.45 -7.74
N ILE A 134 8.02 -11.48 -7.08
CA ILE A 134 9.47 -11.31 -7.12
C ILE A 134 10.17 -12.27 -6.15
N ASN A 135 11.19 -12.99 -6.62
CA ASN A 135 11.97 -13.89 -5.77
C ASN A 135 13.10 -13.18 -4.99
N ASN A 136 13.50 -11.98 -5.41
CA ASN A 136 14.61 -11.24 -4.80
C ASN A 136 14.10 -10.06 -3.97
N ASP A 137 13.91 -10.26 -2.68
CA ASP A 137 13.38 -9.27 -1.74
C ASP A 137 14.29 -8.04 -1.58
N SER A 138 15.57 -8.12 -1.98
CA SER A 138 16.46 -6.93 -1.99
C SER A 138 15.97 -5.83 -2.92
N LEU A 139 15.20 -6.16 -3.96
CA LEU A 139 14.57 -5.17 -4.84
C LEU A 139 13.43 -4.43 -4.11
N ILE A 140 12.69 -5.13 -3.26
CA ILE A 140 11.61 -4.55 -2.44
C ILE A 140 12.20 -3.64 -1.35
N TYR A 141 13.31 -4.07 -0.72
CA TYR A 141 14.08 -3.20 0.19
C TYR A 141 14.53 -1.90 -0.50
N ARG A 142 15.11 -1.99 -1.70
CA ARG A 142 15.50 -0.80 -2.49
C ARG A 142 14.31 0.10 -2.80
N MET A 143 13.17 -0.46 -3.15
CA MET A 143 11.93 0.31 -3.33
C MET A 143 11.55 1.04 -2.04
N GLY A 144 11.59 0.37 -0.89
CA GLY A 144 11.36 1.00 0.43
C GLY A 144 12.31 2.16 0.71
N ALA A 145 13.60 2.01 0.35
CA ALA A 145 14.60 3.06 0.49
C ALA A 145 14.35 4.27 -0.44
N GLU A 146 13.93 4.03 -1.69
CA GLU A 146 13.51 5.12 -2.59
C GLU A 146 12.26 5.84 -2.07
N MET A 147 11.25 5.09 -1.58
CA MET A 147 10.07 5.67 -0.95
C MET A 147 10.45 6.56 0.26
N ALA A 148 11.37 6.10 1.10
CA ALA A 148 11.86 6.90 2.22
C ALA A 148 12.55 8.20 1.77
N TYR A 149 13.33 8.13 0.70
CA TYR A 149 13.94 9.32 0.10
C TYR A 149 12.89 10.32 -0.38
N GLU A 150 11.86 9.86 -1.12
CA GLU A 150 10.76 10.69 -1.61
C GLU A 150 9.98 11.34 -0.46
N PHE A 151 9.68 10.57 0.59
CA PHE A 151 9.01 11.06 1.79
C PHE A 151 9.80 12.19 2.46
N LYS A 152 11.07 11.96 2.74
CA LYS A 152 11.94 12.97 3.38
C LYS A 152 12.09 14.21 2.50
N ARG A 153 12.19 14.04 1.17
CA ARG A 153 12.31 15.16 0.23
C ARG A 153 11.06 16.04 0.21
N LEU A 154 9.89 15.47 0.57
CA LEU A 154 8.61 16.17 0.69
C LEU A 154 8.24 16.58 2.13
N GLY A 155 9.16 16.38 3.10
CA GLY A 155 8.92 16.71 4.51
C GLY A 155 7.91 15.79 5.18
N MET A 156 7.78 14.53 4.72
CA MET A 156 6.95 13.48 5.32
C MET A 156 7.81 12.51 6.15
N HIS A 157 7.20 11.88 7.15
CA HIS A 157 7.91 11.17 8.22
C HIS A 157 7.40 9.75 8.45
N LEU A 158 6.15 9.47 8.05
CA LEU A 158 5.42 8.25 8.37
C LEU A 158 4.69 7.74 7.13
N ASN A 159 4.90 6.47 6.76
CA ASN A 159 4.14 5.80 5.72
C ASN A 159 3.21 4.75 6.35
N PHE A 160 1.91 4.81 6.04
CA PHE A 160 0.96 3.75 6.39
C PHE A 160 1.10 2.58 5.39
N ALA A 161 2.27 1.97 5.43
CA ALA A 161 2.71 0.79 4.69
C ALA A 161 3.84 0.10 5.48
N PRO A 162 4.05 -1.22 5.30
CA PRO A 162 3.45 -2.12 4.30
C PRO A 162 2.06 -2.64 4.68
N VAL A 163 1.32 -3.12 3.66
CA VAL A 163 0.17 -4.01 3.86
C VAL A 163 0.71 -5.42 4.18
N VAL A 164 0.23 -5.99 5.29
CA VAL A 164 0.74 -7.26 5.85
C VAL A 164 -0.35 -8.35 5.85
N ASP A 165 -1.50 -8.02 5.28
CA ASP A 165 -2.65 -8.92 5.16
C ASP A 165 -2.32 -10.06 4.21
N VAL A 166 -2.56 -11.32 4.64
CA VAL A 166 -2.43 -12.51 3.81
C VAL A 166 -3.72 -12.70 3.00
N ASN A 167 -3.64 -12.60 1.67
CA ASN A 167 -4.83 -12.63 0.80
C ASN A 167 -5.24 -14.07 0.47
N ASN A 168 -5.86 -14.74 1.39
CA ASN A 168 -6.36 -16.11 1.23
C ASN A 168 -7.80 -16.19 0.69
N ASN A 169 -8.44 -15.05 0.44
CA ASN A 169 -9.76 -14.96 -0.17
C ASN A 169 -9.69 -14.25 -1.54
N PRO A 170 -9.81 -14.97 -2.67
CA PRO A 170 -9.80 -14.37 -4.01
C PRO A 170 -10.91 -13.35 -4.26
N GLN A 171 -12.01 -13.42 -3.49
CA GLN A 171 -13.15 -12.52 -3.58
C GLN A 171 -13.00 -11.26 -2.71
N ASN A 172 -11.91 -11.13 -1.96
CA ASN A 172 -11.67 -9.96 -1.11
C ASN A 172 -11.71 -8.66 -1.92
N PRO A 173 -12.66 -7.73 -1.63
CA PRO A 173 -12.87 -6.54 -2.46
C PRO A 173 -11.86 -5.42 -2.21
N ILE A 174 -11.11 -5.49 -1.10
CA ILE A 174 -10.26 -4.36 -0.66
C ILE A 174 -8.78 -4.72 -0.57
N ILE A 175 -8.42 -5.92 -0.14
CA ILE A 175 -7.02 -6.34 -0.02
C ILE A 175 -6.48 -6.83 -1.36
N SER A 176 -6.90 -8.00 -1.84
CA SER A 176 -6.61 -8.47 -3.20
C SER A 176 -5.19 -8.07 -3.70
N TYR A 177 -5.13 -7.17 -4.68
CA TYR A 177 -3.90 -6.64 -5.28
C TYR A 177 -2.99 -5.83 -4.32
N ARG A 178 -3.50 -5.43 -3.15
CA ARG A 178 -2.74 -4.72 -2.12
C ARG A 178 -1.93 -5.66 -1.22
N SER A 179 -2.17 -6.98 -1.28
CA SER A 179 -1.38 -7.99 -0.57
C SER A 179 -0.23 -8.50 -1.45
N PHE A 180 0.87 -8.92 -0.81
CA PHE A 180 1.97 -9.62 -1.47
C PHE A 180 1.59 -11.04 -1.92
N GLY A 181 0.48 -11.61 -1.44
CA GLY A 181 -0.02 -12.91 -1.86
C GLY A 181 -0.79 -13.67 -0.80
N GLU A 182 -0.95 -14.98 -1.03
CA GLU A 182 -1.70 -15.89 -0.15
C GLU A 182 -0.80 -16.69 0.82
N ASN A 183 0.50 -16.70 0.58
CA ASN A 183 1.46 -17.39 1.44
C ASN A 183 1.97 -16.45 2.53
N LYS A 184 1.80 -16.84 3.80
CA LYS A 184 2.17 -16.01 4.96
C LYS A 184 3.67 -15.75 5.10
N GLU A 185 4.50 -16.69 4.67
CA GLU A 185 5.96 -16.58 4.70
C GLU A 185 6.43 -15.53 3.69
N ASP A 186 5.89 -15.55 2.46
CA ASP A 186 6.18 -14.55 1.42
C ASP A 186 5.67 -13.17 1.81
N VAL A 187 4.44 -13.07 2.34
CA VAL A 187 3.91 -11.81 2.86
C VAL A 187 4.82 -11.25 3.95
N SER A 188 5.32 -12.11 4.85
CA SER A 188 6.23 -11.71 5.93
C SER A 188 7.56 -11.19 5.40
N SER A 189 8.24 -11.94 4.51
CA SER A 189 9.57 -11.57 4.01
C SER A 189 9.53 -10.28 3.18
N LYS A 190 8.53 -10.15 2.31
CA LYS A 190 8.39 -9.01 1.40
C LYS A 190 7.96 -7.73 2.13
N SER A 191 7.00 -7.83 3.06
CA SER A 191 6.62 -6.71 3.90
C SER A 191 7.75 -6.28 4.84
N LEU A 192 8.54 -7.22 5.36
CA LEU A 192 9.74 -6.94 6.13
C LEU A 192 10.78 -6.17 5.29
N ALA A 193 11.04 -6.61 4.05
CA ALA A 193 11.97 -5.94 3.16
C ALA A 193 11.54 -4.49 2.87
N GLN A 194 10.25 -4.25 2.60
CA GLN A 194 9.71 -2.90 2.40
C GLN A 194 9.83 -2.05 3.67
N MET A 195 9.48 -2.60 4.83
CA MET A 195 9.59 -1.94 6.14
C MET A 195 11.03 -1.52 6.43
N LEU A 196 11.99 -2.45 6.30
CA LEU A 196 13.41 -2.18 6.55
C LEU A 196 13.94 -1.11 5.60
N GLY A 197 13.61 -1.21 4.29
CA GLY A 197 13.99 -0.18 3.33
C GLY A 197 13.54 1.22 3.74
N MET A 198 12.35 1.36 4.31
CA MET A 198 11.84 2.64 4.82
C MET A 198 12.51 3.05 6.14
N GLN A 199 12.57 2.16 7.13
CA GLN A 199 13.02 2.51 8.48
C GLN A 199 14.54 2.75 8.57
N ASP A 200 15.35 1.97 7.87
CA ASP A 200 16.81 2.17 7.78
C ASP A 200 17.14 3.51 7.12
N ASN A 201 16.20 4.07 6.35
CA ASN A 201 16.35 5.38 5.72
C ASN A 201 15.55 6.50 6.43
N GLY A 202 15.14 6.29 7.69
CA GLY A 202 14.64 7.31 8.60
C GLY A 202 13.16 7.69 8.44
N ILE A 203 12.31 6.78 7.90
CA ILE A 203 10.85 6.92 7.83
C ILE A 203 10.20 5.86 8.71
N ILE A 204 9.17 6.23 9.47
CA ILE A 204 8.39 5.26 10.24
C ILE A 204 7.50 4.47 9.28
N ALA A 205 7.70 3.16 9.24
CA ALA A 205 6.80 2.24 8.55
C ALA A 205 5.67 1.80 9.49
N THR A 206 4.48 1.55 8.94
CA THR A 206 3.29 1.12 9.70
C THR A 206 2.67 -0.10 9.06
N ALA A 207 2.78 -1.24 9.73
CA ALA A 207 2.15 -2.49 9.30
C ALA A 207 0.62 -2.42 9.43
N LYS A 208 -0.12 -2.91 8.42
CA LYS A 208 -1.59 -2.85 8.38
C LYS A 208 -2.20 -4.02 7.60
N HIS A 209 -3.43 -4.40 7.93
CA HIS A 209 -4.39 -3.88 8.93
C HIS A 209 -4.53 -4.92 10.05
N PHE A 210 -3.93 -4.65 11.19
CA PHE A 210 -3.98 -5.57 12.34
C PHE A 210 -5.43 -5.80 12.80
N PRO A 211 -5.85 -7.05 13.14
CA PRO A 211 -5.06 -8.28 13.20
C PRO A 211 -5.11 -9.15 11.91
N GLY A 212 -5.47 -8.58 10.76
CA GLY A 212 -5.52 -9.21 9.43
C GLY A 212 -6.85 -8.96 8.73
N HIS A 213 -6.81 -8.47 7.49
CA HIS A 213 -7.97 -8.09 6.67
C HIS A 213 -8.09 -8.97 5.40
N GLY A 214 -7.22 -10.00 5.27
CA GLY A 214 -7.07 -10.75 4.02
C GLY A 214 -8.23 -11.69 3.69
N ASP A 215 -9.03 -12.11 4.69
CA ASP A 215 -10.16 -13.04 4.53
C ASP A 215 -11.52 -12.36 4.78
N THR A 216 -11.69 -11.13 4.32
CA THR A 216 -12.96 -10.42 4.41
C THR A 216 -13.64 -10.37 3.04
N ASP A 217 -14.97 -10.32 3.05
CA ASP A 217 -15.85 -10.21 1.89
C ASP A 217 -16.52 -8.84 1.75
N VAL A 218 -16.30 -7.94 2.73
CA VAL A 218 -16.85 -6.59 2.80
C VAL A 218 -15.72 -5.56 2.86
N ASP A 219 -15.89 -4.45 2.14
CA ASP A 219 -14.98 -3.29 2.18
C ASP A 219 -15.31 -2.42 3.40
N SER A 220 -14.34 -2.26 4.30
CA SER A 220 -14.45 -1.48 5.55
C SER A 220 -14.72 0.02 5.35
N HIS A 221 -14.54 0.55 4.13
CA HIS A 221 -14.98 1.90 3.78
C HIS A 221 -16.50 2.06 3.71
N TYR A 222 -17.24 0.97 3.49
CA TYR A 222 -18.70 0.99 3.31
C TYR A 222 -19.46 0.33 4.45
N ASP A 223 -18.91 -0.69 5.09
CA ASP A 223 -19.52 -1.39 6.23
C ASP A 223 -18.42 -2.02 7.13
N LEU A 224 -18.83 -2.69 8.20
CA LEU A 224 -17.95 -3.39 9.14
C LEU A 224 -17.74 -4.84 8.68
N PRO A 225 -16.54 -5.19 8.14
CA PRO A 225 -16.23 -6.57 7.78
C PRO A 225 -16.08 -7.46 9.01
N VAL A 226 -16.37 -8.75 8.84
CA VAL A 226 -16.34 -9.74 9.93
C VAL A 226 -15.29 -10.81 9.62
N ILE A 227 -14.45 -11.11 10.61
CA ILE A 227 -13.56 -12.27 10.63
C ILE A 227 -14.06 -13.23 11.72
N PRO A 228 -14.72 -14.35 11.37
CA PRO A 228 -15.39 -15.22 12.34
C PRO A 228 -14.46 -16.25 13.00
N TYR A 229 -13.15 -16.14 12.81
CA TYR A 229 -12.18 -17.14 13.26
C TYR A 229 -11.68 -16.90 14.69
N GLY A 230 -11.32 -18.01 15.36
CA GLY A 230 -10.69 -18.01 16.67
C GLY A 230 -9.17 -17.90 16.61
N ARG A 231 -8.54 -17.94 17.80
CA ARG A 231 -7.09 -17.74 17.96
C ARG A 231 -6.24 -18.70 17.15
N ASP A 232 -6.55 -20.01 17.16
CA ASP A 232 -5.73 -21.00 16.46
C ASP A 232 -5.55 -20.67 14.97
N ARG A 233 -6.65 -20.27 14.31
CA ARG A 233 -6.60 -19.84 12.92
C ARG A 233 -5.81 -18.54 12.76
N LEU A 234 -6.08 -17.54 13.58
CA LEU A 234 -5.39 -16.24 13.49
C LEU A 234 -3.89 -16.40 13.74
N ASP A 235 -3.49 -17.21 14.73
CA ASP A 235 -2.09 -17.47 15.03
C ASP A 235 -1.36 -18.20 13.91
N SER A 236 -2.06 -19.11 13.24
CA SER A 236 -1.47 -19.91 12.16
C SER A 236 -1.32 -19.14 10.84
N LEU A 237 -2.11 -18.11 10.60
CA LEU A 237 -2.14 -17.39 9.32
C LEU A 237 -2.03 -15.86 9.49
N GLU A 238 -3.10 -15.20 9.96
CA GLU A 238 -3.23 -13.74 9.89
C GLU A 238 -2.18 -13.03 10.77
N LEU A 239 -1.91 -13.51 11.97
CA LEU A 239 -0.96 -12.90 12.91
C LEU A 239 0.51 -13.24 12.61
N TYR A 240 0.77 -14.25 11.78
CA TYR A 240 2.12 -14.69 11.49
C TYR A 240 3.01 -13.56 10.92
N PRO A 241 2.61 -12.83 9.87
CA PRO A 241 3.42 -11.73 9.35
C PRO A 241 3.56 -10.57 10.35
N PHE A 242 2.52 -10.26 11.12
CA PHE A 242 2.58 -9.19 12.13
C PHE A 242 3.61 -9.50 13.21
N ARG A 243 3.66 -10.74 13.72
CA ARG A 243 4.70 -11.18 14.67
C ARG A 243 6.10 -10.98 14.12
N HIS A 244 6.31 -11.35 12.87
CA HIS A 244 7.61 -11.22 12.22
C HIS A 244 8.08 -9.76 12.16
N LEU A 245 7.18 -8.83 11.78
CA LEU A 245 7.50 -7.41 11.73
C LEU A 245 7.68 -6.80 13.12
N ILE A 246 6.91 -7.24 14.12
CA ILE A 246 7.07 -6.81 15.52
C ILE A 246 8.46 -7.19 16.04
N GLN A 247 8.86 -8.44 15.85
CA GLN A 247 10.19 -8.95 16.25
C GLN A 247 11.33 -8.19 15.53
N SER A 248 11.08 -7.73 14.31
CA SER A 248 12.02 -6.94 13.51
C SER A 248 11.94 -5.43 13.80
N GLY A 249 11.09 -4.99 14.74
CA GLY A 249 11.03 -3.62 15.21
C GLY A 249 10.28 -2.66 14.29
N VAL A 250 9.11 -3.06 13.77
CA VAL A 250 8.21 -2.16 13.06
C VAL A 250 7.78 -1.00 13.95
N GLY A 251 7.88 0.25 13.46
CA GLY A 251 7.65 1.46 14.23
C GLY A 251 6.17 1.79 14.48
N GLY A 252 5.31 1.42 13.54
CA GLY A 252 3.87 1.65 13.60
C GLY A 252 3.05 0.39 13.35
N MET A 253 1.85 0.34 13.93
CA MET A 253 0.83 -0.67 13.69
C MET A 253 -0.51 0.02 13.51
N MET A 254 -1.18 -0.19 12.37
CA MET A 254 -2.53 0.31 12.15
C MET A 254 -3.54 -0.80 12.42
N VAL A 255 -4.46 -0.55 13.34
CA VAL A 255 -5.53 -1.49 13.70
C VAL A 255 -6.75 -1.23 12.83
N GLY A 256 -7.14 -2.23 12.05
CA GLY A 256 -8.25 -2.15 11.11
C GLY A 256 -9.63 -2.10 11.79
N HIS A 257 -10.60 -1.56 11.05
CA HIS A 257 -12.00 -1.61 11.46
C HIS A 257 -12.63 -2.93 11.01
N ILE A 258 -12.35 -4.00 11.77
CA ILE A 258 -12.77 -5.38 11.50
C ILE A 258 -13.44 -5.94 12.75
N HIS A 259 -14.64 -6.48 12.62
CA HIS A 259 -15.32 -7.15 13.74
C HIS A 259 -14.82 -8.59 13.87
N MET A 260 -14.38 -8.96 15.08
CA MET A 260 -13.83 -10.27 15.39
C MET A 260 -14.55 -10.91 16.59
N PRO A 261 -15.74 -11.47 16.37
CA PRO A 261 -16.63 -11.91 17.47
C PRO A 261 -16.05 -13.02 18.35
N LYS A 262 -15.03 -13.75 17.87
CA LYS A 262 -14.34 -14.78 18.66
C LYS A 262 -13.26 -14.22 19.58
N LEU A 263 -12.81 -12.99 19.36
CA LEU A 263 -11.85 -12.30 20.24
C LEU A 263 -12.54 -11.29 21.16
N ASP A 264 -13.60 -10.65 20.67
CA ASP A 264 -14.44 -9.74 21.42
C ASP A 264 -15.88 -9.85 20.92
N SER A 265 -16.75 -10.41 21.76
CA SER A 265 -18.14 -10.73 21.40
C SER A 265 -19.08 -9.51 21.41
N THR A 266 -18.57 -8.31 21.73
CA THR A 266 -19.37 -7.08 21.71
C THR A 266 -19.87 -6.81 20.29
N ALA A 267 -21.19 -6.68 20.14
CA ALA A 267 -21.82 -6.53 18.84
C ALA A 267 -21.32 -5.28 18.10
N ASN A 268 -21.00 -5.44 16.83
CA ASN A 268 -20.55 -4.37 15.92
C ASN A 268 -19.30 -3.60 16.41
N LEU A 269 -18.51 -4.18 17.32
CA LEU A 269 -17.29 -3.55 17.81
C LEU A 269 -16.12 -3.86 16.86
N PRO A 270 -15.51 -2.87 16.20
CA PRO A 270 -14.32 -3.09 15.38
C PRO A 270 -13.08 -3.30 16.26
N ALA A 271 -12.11 -4.05 15.75
CA ALA A 271 -10.85 -4.35 16.42
C ALA A 271 -10.12 -3.10 16.94
N SER A 272 -10.17 -2.01 16.19
CA SER A 272 -9.59 -0.71 16.59
C SER A 272 -10.19 -0.10 17.85
N LEU A 273 -11.42 -0.50 18.24
CA LEU A 273 -12.10 -0.05 19.45
C LEU A 273 -12.14 -1.12 20.55
N SER A 274 -11.57 -2.30 20.29
CA SER A 274 -11.59 -3.45 21.21
C SER A 274 -10.35 -3.49 22.09
N LYS A 275 -10.56 -3.33 23.40
CA LYS A 275 -9.46 -3.43 24.39
C LYS A 275 -8.81 -4.82 24.45
N PRO A 276 -9.55 -5.95 24.38
CA PRO A 276 -8.96 -7.28 24.24
C PRO A 276 -8.00 -7.39 23.06
N ILE A 277 -8.32 -6.77 21.91
CA ILE A 277 -7.49 -6.86 20.70
C ILE A 277 -6.31 -5.89 20.79
N VAL A 278 -6.55 -4.59 21.03
CA VAL A 278 -5.48 -3.58 21.00
C VAL A 278 -4.54 -3.71 22.20
N THR A 279 -5.08 -3.73 23.41
CA THR A 279 -4.26 -3.84 24.63
C THR A 279 -3.89 -5.29 24.92
N GLY A 280 -4.87 -6.20 24.85
CA GLY A 280 -4.67 -7.62 25.21
C GLY A 280 -3.74 -8.31 24.23
N LEU A 281 -4.17 -8.44 23.00
CA LEU A 281 -3.44 -9.19 21.96
C LEU A 281 -2.21 -8.41 21.46
N LEU A 282 -2.38 -7.18 20.92
CA LEU A 282 -1.29 -6.49 20.27
C LEU A 282 -0.23 -5.97 21.26
N ARG A 283 -0.66 -5.23 22.28
CA ARG A 283 0.30 -4.56 23.18
C ARG A 283 0.96 -5.51 24.16
N LYS A 284 0.16 -6.42 24.81
CA LYS A 284 0.67 -7.28 25.88
C LYS A 284 1.19 -8.62 25.38
N GLU A 285 0.39 -9.32 24.58
CA GLU A 285 0.73 -10.70 24.19
C GLU A 285 1.78 -10.74 23.08
N LEU A 286 1.62 -9.88 22.04
CA LEU A 286 2.60 -9.76 20.96
C LEU A 286 3.75 -8.80 21.29
N ASP A 287 3.73 -8.17 22.48
CA ASP A 287 4.75 -7.24 23.00
C ASP A 287 5.09 -6.10 22.03
N PHE A 288 4.09 -5.56 21.33
CA PHE A 288 4.32 -4.47 20.40
C PHE A 288 4.64 -3.16 21.10
N ALA A 289 5.87 -2.69 20.98
CA ALA A 289 6.37 -1.49 21.65
C ALA A 289 6.31 -0.20 20.80
N GLY A 290 5.95 -0.28 19.49
CA GLY A 290 5.81 0.86 18.59
C GLY A 290 4.51 1.67 18.78
N LEU A 291 4.24 2.63 17.89
CA LEU A 291 3.01 3.43 17.87
C LEU A 291 1.83 2.61 17.34
N ILE A 292 0.69 2.65 18.03
CA ILE A 292 -0.57 2.07 17.56
C ILE A 292 -1.46 3.18 17.01
N PHE A 293 -1.82 3.04 15.74
CA PHE A 293 -2.75 3.93 15.04
C PHE A 293 -4.10 3.24 14.87
N THR A 294 -5.20 3.97 14.97
CA THR A 294 -6.45 3.52 14.40
C THR A 294 -6.35 3.54 12.87
N ASP A 295 -7.13 2.73 12.18
CA ASP A 295 -7.53 3.04 10.80
C ASP A 295 -8.39 4.33 10.81
N ALA A 296 -8.74 4.84 9.62
CA ALA A 296 -9.39 6.14 9.47
C ALA A 296 -10.75 6.22 10.18
N MET A 297 -10.85 7.01 11.24
CA MET A 297 -12.06 7.13 12.07
C MET A 297 -13.29 7.69 11.32
N VAL A 298 -13.10 8.22 10.10
CA VAL A 298 -14.19 8.66 9.20
C VAL A 298 -14.87 7.49 8.46
N MET A 299 -14.31 6.29 8.48
CA MET A 299 -14.81 5.12 7.73
C MET A 299 -16.14 4.62 8.28
N LYS A 300 -16.98 4.05 7.39
CA LYS A 300 -18.32 3.55 7.74
C LYS A 300 -18.29 2.37 8.71
N GLY A 301 -17.22 1.57 8.70
CA GLY A 301 -16.99 0.53 9.71
C GLY A 301 -17.00 1.03 11.15
N VAL A 302 -16.82 2.34 11.38
CA VAL A 302 -16.97 2.99 12.68
C VAL A 302 -18.19 3.91 12.73
N THR A 303 -18.30 4.88 11.79
CA THR A 303 -19.27 5.97 11.87
C THR A 303 -20.72 5.53 11.73
N LYS A 304 -20.97 4.33 11.20
CA LYS A 304 -22.31 3.71 11.12
C LYS A 304 -22.82 3.27 12.50
N TYR A 305 -21.91 2.86 13.40
CA TYR A 305 -22.24 2.24 14.68
C TYR A 305 -21.94 3.13 15.88
N PHE A 306 -20.95 4.02 15.79
CA PHE A 306 -20.46 4.85 16.89
C PHE A 306 -20.50 6.33 16.54
N LYS A 307 -20.92 7.17 17.49
CA LYS A 307 -20.96 8.62 17.32
C LYS A 307 -19.55 9.23 17.39
N PRO A 308 -19.26 10.28 16.59
CA PRO A 308 -18.03 11.05 16.71
C PRO A 308 -17.87 11.61 18.13
N GLY A 309 -16.68 11.47 18.70
CA GLY A 309 -16.35 11.76 20.10
C GLY A 309 -16.33 10.48 20.93
N GLU A 310 -17.39 9.68 20.94
CA GLU A 310 -17.39 8.40 21.67
C GLU A 310 -16.48 7.35 21.02
N ALA A 311 -16.49 7.25 19.70
CA ALA A 311 -15.59 6.35 18.98
C ALA A 311 -14.11 6.62 19.31
N GLU A 312 -13.72 7.90 19.38
CA GLU A 312 -12.35 8.30 19.71
C GLU A 312 -12.00 7.99 21.18
N VAL A 313 -12.95 8.16 22.11
CA VAL A 313 -12.78 7.73 23.51
C VAL A 313 -12.56 6.23 23.58
N MET A 314 -13.41 5.43 22.94
CA MET A 314 -13.29 3.97 22.92
C MET A 314 -11.96 3.52 22.30
N ALA A 315 -11.51 4.16 21.23
CA ALA A 315 -10.22 3.88 20.61
C ALA A 315 -9.04 4.10 21.60
N LEU A 316 -9.09 5.17 22.38
CA LEU A 316 -8.09 5.42 23.43
C LEU A 316 -8.22 4.43 24.60
N GLU A 317 -9.44 4.08 25.03
CA GLU A 317 -9.67 3.04 26.05
C GLU A 317 -9.15 1.67 25.59
N ALA A 318 -9.31 1.36 24.28
CA ALA A 318 -8.77 0.15 23.68
C ALA A 318 -7.23 0.10 23.73
N GLY A 319 -6.54 1.24 23.68
CA GLY A 319 -5.08 1.28 23.79
C GLY A 319 -4.33 1.90 22.60
N ASN A 320 -5.04 2.46 21.61
CA ASN A 320 -4.39 3.16 20.50
C ASN A 320 -3.61 4.39 21.00
N ASP A 321 -2.47 4.66 20.39
CA ASP A 321 -1.65 5.82 20.71
C ASP A 321 -2.05 7.04 19.89
N VAL A 322 -2.51 6.86 18.64
CA VAL A 322 -2.84 7.92 17.69
C VAL A 322 -4.17 7.62 17.00
N LEU A 323 -5.00 8.66 16.91
CA LEU A 323 -6.29 8.64 16.22
C LEU A 323 -6.11 9.21 14.81
N GLU A 324 -6.33 8.41 13.78
CA GLU A 324 -6.13 8.78 12.39
C GLU A 324 -7.44 9.28 11.77
N ARG A 325 -7.40 10.42 11.06
CA ARG A 325 -8.52 10.99 10.28
C ARG A 325 -9.84 11.08 11.05
N LEU A 326 -9.87 11.90 12.09
CA LEU A 326 -11.07 12.10 12.92
C LEU A 326 -12.18 12.82 12.14
N VAL A 327 -13.42 12.48 12.46
CA VAL A 327 -14.60 13.22 11.95
C VAL A 327 -14.62 14.67 12.43
N SER A 328 -14.22 14.91 13.68
CA SER A 328 -14.26 16.24 14.28
C SER A 328 -13.33 16.37 15.48
N VAL A 329 -12.25 17.14 15.32
CA VAL A 329 -11.30 17.43 16.41
C VAL A 329 -11.99 18.05 17.65
N PRO A 330 -12.87 19.09 17.53
CA PRO A 330 -13.52 19.65 18.72
C PRO A 330 -14.43 18.66 19.46
N LYS A 331 -15.18 17.80 18.74
CA LYS A 331 -16.04 16.78 19.37
C LYS A 331 -15.18 15.72 20.09
N ALA A 332 -14.12 15.24 19.44
CA ALA A 332 -13.18 14.29 20.02
C ALA A 332 -12.53 14.85 21.29
N LEU A 333 -11.98 16.09 21.24
CA LEU A 333 -11.38 16.74 22.39
C LEU A 333 -12.37 16.88 23.56
N ALA A 334 -13.59 17.34 23.27
CA ALA A 334 -14.62 17.51 24.32
C ALA A 334 -15.00 16.18 24.98
N ALA A 335 -15.18 15.12 24.20
CA ALA A 335 -15.52 13.79 24.68
C ALA A 335 -14.38 13.16 25.50
N ILE A 336 -13.13 13.26 25.03
CA ILE A 336 -11.94 12.77 25.76
C ILE A 336 -11.78 13.48 27.09
N LYS A 337 -11.94 14.81 27.11
CA LYS A 337 -11.92 15.58 28.38
C LYS A 337 -13.02 15.15 29.35
N LYS A 338 -14.22 14.88 28.85
CA LYS A 338 -15.33 14.34 29.64
C LYS A 338 -14.97 12.96 30.20
N ALA A 339 -14.47 12.05 29.37
CA ALA A 339 -14.06 10.70 29.76
C ALA A 339 -12.94 10.71 30.82
N ILE A 340 -12.00 11.69 30.78
CA ILE A 340 -10.98 11.87 31.81
C ILE A 340 -11.62 12.29 33.13
N ARG A 341 -12.56 13.27 33.13
CA ARG A 341 -13.27 13.69 34.36
C ARG A 341 -14.11 12.58 34.98
N GLU A 342 -14.66 11.70 34.16
CA GLU A 342 -15.47 10.52 34.56
C GLU A 342 -14.61 9.32 34.98
N GLY A 343 -13.29 9.41 34.88
CA GLY A 343 -12.36 8.31 35.21
C GLY A 343 -12.30 7.16 34.22
N ARG A 344 -12.96 7.28 33.05
CA ARG A 344 -12.88 6.31 31.94
C ARG A 344 -11.49 6.30 31.30
N LEU A 345 -10.88 7.46 31.14
CA LEU A 345 -9.52 7.64 30.66
C LEU A 345 -8.63 8.26 31.76
N SER A 346 -7.37 7.86 31.81
CA SER A 346 -6.39 8.43 32.73
C SER A 346 -5.56 9.52 32.05
N GLN A 347 -5.45 10.69 32.65
CA GLN A 347 -4.54 11.75 32.20
C GLN A 347 -3.09 11.23 32.09
N LYS A 348 -2.68 10.36 33.02
CA LYS A 348 -1.34 9.72 32.99
C LYS A 348 -1.11 8.91 31.71
N GLU A 349 -2.13 8.19 31.24
CA GLU A 349 -2.04 7.43 30.00
C GLU A 349 -2.00 8.36 28.76
N ILE A 350 -2.79 9.43 28.74
CA ILE A 350 -2.71 10.47 27.71
C ILE A 350 -1.30 11.08 27.66
N ASP A 351 -0.76 11.41 28.84
CA ASP A 351 0.59 11.99 28.96
C ASP A 351 1.68 11.03 28.44
N ARG A 352 1.58 9.75 28.77
CA ARG A 352 2.49 8.70 28.28
C ARG A 352 2.45 8.60 26.76
N ARG A 353 1.25 8.54 26.17
CA ARG A 353 1.07 8.47 24.70
C ARG A 353 1.55 9.74 24.02
N CYS A 354 1.26 10.92 24.57
CA CYS A 354 1.77 12.18 24.07
C CYS A 354 3.31 12.19 24.01
N LYS A 355 3.98 11.76 25.08
CA LYS A 355 5.45 11.63 25.09
C LYS A 355 5.94 10.67 24.02
N LYS A 356 5.24 9.56 23.76
CA LYS A 356 5.60 8.61 22.71
C LYS A 356 5.47 9.21 21.30
N VAL A 357 4.42 9.98 21.04
CA VAL A 357 4.26 10.73 19.78
C VAL A 357 5.38 11.78 19.63
N LEU A 358 5.73 12.49 20.71
CA LEU A 358 6.86 13.43 20.69
C LEU A 358 8.19 12.72 20.44
N ALA A 359 8.38 11.52 21.00
CA ALA A 359 9.58 10.71 20.73
C ALA A 359 9.68 10.29 19.26
N ALA A 360 8.55 9.94 18.64
CA ALA A 360 8.50 9.68 17.19
C ALA A 360 8.90 10.93 16.38
N LYS A 361 8.37 12.10 16.75
CA LYS A 361 8.76 13.38 16.13
C LYS A 361 10.25 13.67 16.28
N HIS A 362 10.82 13.39 17.45
CA HIS A 362 12.25 13.53 17.66
C HIS A 362 13.06 12.57 16.79
N TRP A 363 12.66 11.29 16.72
CA TRP A 363 13.37 10.28 15.94
C TRP A 363 13.42 10.63 14.46
N VAL A 364 12.34 11.17 13.89
CA VAL A 364 12.30 11.60 12.48
C VAL A 364 12.96 12.97 12.23
N GLY A 365 13.63 13.56 13.25
CA GLY A 365 14.39 14.80 13.11
C GLY A 365 13.60 16.10 13.26
N LEU A 366 12.33 16.05 13.69
CA LEU A 366 11.49 17.25 13.83
C LEU A 366 11.93 18.19 14.98
N ASN A 367 12.84 17.75 15.85
CA ASN A 367 13.52 18.63 16.81
C ASN A 367 14.46 19.65 16.12
N HIS A 368 14.86 19.40 14.89
CA HIS A 368 15.66 20.29 14.02
C HIS A 368 14.95 20.56 12.69
N TYR A 369 13.62 20.77 12.78
CA TYR A 369 12.79 20.98 11.58
C TYR A 369 13.36 22.07 10.66
N GLN A 370 13.40 21.76 9.36
CA GLN A 370 13.72 22.69 8.29
C GLN A 370 12.58 22.69 7.25
N PRO A 371 12.23 23.84 6.68
CA PRO A 371 11.27 23.87 5.57
C PRO A 371 11.75 23.04 4.37
N VAL A 372 10.80 22.43 3.67
CA VAL A 372 11.06 21.69 2.44
C VAL A 372 11.61 22.63 1.36
N PRO A 373 12.81 22.43 0.84
CA PRO A 373 13.32 23.20 -0.30
C PRO A 373 12.47 22.95 -1.54
N LEU A 374 12.06 24.01 -2.23
CA LEU A 374 11.19 23.90 -3.42
C LEU A 374 11.99 23.75 -4.72
N ASP A 375 13.23 24.17 -4.71
CA ASP A 375 14.13 24.09 -5.88
C ASP A 375 14.43 22.61 -6.22
N SER A 376 14.49 22.33 -7.53
CA SER A 376 14.79 20.99 -8.06
C SER A 376 13.89 19.85 -7.56
N LEU A 377 12.73 20.15 -6.95
CA LEU A 377 11.86 19.15 -6.33
C LEU A 377 11.43 18.06 -7.31
N TYR A 378 11.03 18.45 -8.53
CA TYR A 378 10.63 17.48 -9.54
C TYR A 378 11.80 16.57 -9.96
N GLN A 379 12.97 17.13 -10.22
CA GLN A 379 14.16 16.38 -10.61
C GLN A 379 14.60 15.41 -9.49
N ASP A 380 14.50 15.85 -8.24
CA ASP A 380 14.85 15.03 -7.08
C ASP A 380 13.91 13.83 -6.90
N LEU A 381 12.64 13.96 -7.24
CA LEU A 381 11.66 12.87 -7.17
C LEU A 381 11.71 11.93 -8.39
N HIS A 382 12.45 12.29 -9.46
CA HIS A 382 12.56 11.51 -10.69
C HIS A 382 14.01 11.11 -10.99
N LYS A 383 14.78 10.75 -9.96
CA LYS A 383 16.17 10.30 -10.12
C LYS A 383 16.28 9.02 -10.92
N SER A 384 17.34 8.88 -11.68
CA SER A 384 17.65 7.70 -12.49
C SER A 384 17.66 6.38 -11.67
N ARG A 385 18.13 6.43 -10.41
CA ARG A 385 18.13 5.26 -9.52
C ARG A 385 16.72 4.74 -9.20
N ALA A 386 15.73 5.63 -9.06
CA ALA A 386 14.34 5.25 -8.81
C ALA A 386 13.73 4.60 -10.07
N HIS A 387 14.01 5.15 -11.26
CA HIS A 387 13.62 4.53 -12.53
C HIS A 387 14.27 3.16 -12.73
N GLU A 388 15.54 3.01 -12.35
CA GLU A 388 16.24 1.72 -12.40
C GLU A 388 15.63 0.71 -11.43
N THR A 389 15.28 1.13 -10.21
CA THR A 389 14.56 0.29 -9.25
C THR A 389 13.23 -0.17 -9.82
N LEU A 390 12.42 0.74 -10.40
CA LEU A 390 11.15 0.41 -11.05
C LEU A 390 11.33 -0.57 -12.22
N ARG A 391 12.36 -0.37 -13.05
CA ARG A 391 12.68 -1.27 -14.16
C ARG A 391 12.99 -2.69 -13.65
N ARG A 392 13.84 -2.81 -12.64
CA ARG A 392 14.22 -4.12 -12.06
C ARG A 392 13.06 -4.83 -11.39
N LEU A 393 12.20 -4.10 -10.69
CA LEU A 393 10.96 -4.64 -10.12
C LEU A 393 10.04 -5.19 -11.23
N ALA A 394 9.88 -4.43 -12.31
CA ALA A 394 9.08 -4.87 -13.45
C ALA A 394 9.65 -6.13 -14.12
N GLU A 395 10.97 -6.19 -14.33
CA GLU A 395 11.65 -7.35 -14.93
C GLU A 395 11.56 -8.59 -14.03
N GLY A 396 11.82 -8.43 -12.73
CA GLY A 396 11.84 -9.54 -11.76
C GLY A 396 10.46 -10.13 -11.45
N SER A 397 9.37 -9.43 -11.78
CA SER A 397 8.00 -9.87 -11.48
C SER A 397 7.32 -10.66 -12.58
N LEU A 398 7.82 -10.57 -13.82
CA LEU A 398 7.16 -11.20 -14.97
C LEU A 398 7.05 -12.70 -14.80
N THR A 399 5.82 -13.21 -14.77
CA THR A 399 5.52 -14.61 -14.50
C THR A 399 5.06 -15.32 -15.76
N LEU A 400 5.91 -16.17 -16.32
CA LEU A 400 5.61 -16.99 -17.49
C LEU A 400 4.95 -18.30 -17.04
N LEU A 401 3.61 -18.35 -17.01
CA LEU A 401 2.85 -19.51 -16.52
C LEU A 401 2.89 -20.69 -17.48
N LYS A 402 3.10 -20.43 -18.77
CA LYS A 402 3.07 -21.45 -19.82
C LYS A 402 3.85 -21.00 -21.04
N ASN A 403 4.60 -21.94 -21.64
CA ASN A 403 5.34 -21.72 -22.89
C ASN A 403 5.45 -23.00 -23.74
N LYS A 404 4.31 -23.43 -24.32
CA LYS A 404 4.29 -24.63 -25.17
C LYS A 404 5.11 -24.41 -26.45
N LYS A 405 5.89 -25.43 -26.80
CA LYS A 405 6.72 -25.47 -28.03
C LYS A 405 7.69 -24.27 -28.10
N HIS A 406 8.13 -23.76 -26.98
CA HIS A 406 9.04 -22.60 -26.90
C HIS A 406 8.57 -21.45 -27.80
N GLN A 407 7.27 -21.09 -27.68
CA GLN A 407 6.68 -20.02 -28.49
C GLN A 407 7.25 -18.64 -28.12
N ILE A 408 7.63 -18.43 -26.88
CA ILE A 408 8.48 -17.33 -26.42
C ILE A 408 9.91 -17.90 -26.32
N PRO A 409 10.92 -17.25 -26.93
CA PRO A 409 10.88 -15.98 -27.65
C PRO A 409 10.13 -16.07 -29.00
N VAL A 410 9.43 -14.97 -29.32
CA VAL A 410 8.76 -14.82 -30.60
C VAL A 410 9.74 -14.24 -31.63
N GLU A 411 9.94 -14.95 -32.72
CA GLU A 411 10.87 -14.59 -33.79
C GLU A 411 10.14 -14.16 -35.06
N ASN A 412 10.77 -13.27 -35.84
CA ASN A 412 10.40 -13.00 -37.23
C ASN A 412 10.79 -14.18 -38.11
N ARG A 413 9.84 -15.07 -38.42
CA ARG A 413 10.07 -16.16 -39.37
C ARG A 413 9.50 -15.78 -40.72
N LYS A 414 10.25 -16.03 -41.80
CA LYS A 414 9.75 -15.88 -43.18
C LYS A 414 8.42 -16.62 -43.30
N ARG A 415 7.41 -15.96 -43.88
CA ARG A 415 6.03 -16.47 -44.10
C ARG A 415 5.16 -16.61 -42.83
N ARG A 416 5.55 -16.10 -41.66
CA ARG A 416 4.71 -16.11 -40.47
C ARG A 416 4.05 -14.74 -40.28
N SER A 417 2.73 -14.68 -40.35
CA SER A 417 1.96 -13.46 -40.09
C SER A 417 1.63 -13.34 -38.59
N ILE A 418 1.87 -12.16 -38.03
CA ILE A 418 1.67 -11.90 -36.61
C ILE A 418 0.68 -10.73 -36.42
N ALA A 419 -0.38 -10.97 -35.64
CA ALA A 419 -1.29 -9.92 -35.16
C ALA A 419 -0.97 -9.57 -33.71
N SER A 420 -1.00 -8.30 -33.38
CA SER A 420 -0.95 -7.82 -32.00
C SER A 420 -2.29 -7.19 -31.63
N LEU A 421 -3.07 -7.87 -30.80
CA LEU A 421 -4.37 -7.42 -30.34
C LEU A 421 -4.26 -6.85 -28.92
N ALA A 422 -4.62 -5.57 -28.75
CA ALA A 422 -4.75 -4.94 -27.44
C ALA A 422 -6.24 -4.91 -27.03
N VAL A 423 -6.57 -5.69 -26.01
CA VAL A 423 -7.91 -5.76 -25.42
C VAL A 423 -8.05 -4.71 -24.31
N GLY A 424 -9.12 -3.92 -24.36
CA GLY A 424 -9.35 -2.83 -23.41
C GLY A 424 -8.67 -1.52 -23.80
N ALA A 425 -7.96 -1.47 -24.93
CA ALA A 425 -7.31 -0.29 -25.49
C ALA A 425 -7.94 0.11 -26.84
N SER A 426 -7.85 1.40 -27.17
CA SER A 426 -8.33 1.99 -28.44
C SER A 426 -7.22 2.57 -29.29
N SER A 427 -5.97 2.54 -28.79
CA SER A 427 -4.79 3.07 -29.48
C SER A 427 -3.55 2.24 -29.13
N THR A 428 -2.46 2.44 -29.87
CA THR A 428 -1.19 1.73 -29.67
C THR A 428 -0.69 1.83 -28.23
N THR A 429 -0.48 0.69 -27.60
CA THR A 429 0.01 0.57 -26.22
C THR A 429 1.54 0.60 -26.17
N VAL A 430 2.10 0.78 -24.96
CA VAL A 430 3.57 0.72 -24.77
C VAL A 430 4.10 -0.66 -25.17
N PHE A 431 3.41 -1.74 -24.82
CA PHE A 431 3.75 -3.10 -25.21
C PHE A 431 3.80 -3.25 -26.75
N GLN A 432 2.74 -2.84 -27.46
CA GLN A 432 2.70 -2.91 -28.92
C GLN A 432 3.81 -2.08 -29.58
N LYS A 433 4.04 -0.86 -29.08
CA LYS A 433 5.12 0.01 -29.58
C LYS A 433 6.50 -0.65 -29.44
N ARG A 434 6.77 -1.29 -28.28
CA ARG A 434 8.03 -2.00 -28.04
C ARG A 434 8.17 -3.26 -28.89
N ILE A 435 7.11 -4.05 -29.05
CA ILE A 435 7.08 -5.24 -29.91
C ILE A 435 7.44 -4.89 -31.36
N LYS A 436 6.91 -3.78 -31.90
CA LYS A 436 7.17 -3.33 -33.29
C LYS A 436 8.63 -2.98 -33.56
N ASN A 437 9.42 -2.69 -32.55
CA ASN A 437 10.86 -2.46 -32.71
C ASN A 437 11.63 -3.76 -33.06
N HIS A 438 11.02 -4.93 -32.82
CA HIS A 438 11.67 -6.24 -32.98
C HIS A 438 10.92 -7.17 -33.95
N LEU A 439 9.60 -7.03 -34.05
CA LEU A 439 8.74 -7.91 -34.82
C LEU A 439 7.88 -7.15 -35.83
N THR A 440 7.71 -7.73 -37.03
CA THR A 440 6.73 -7.23 -37.99
C THR A 440 5.34 -7.70 -37.57
N VAL A 441 4.52 -6.82 -37.03
CA VAL A 441 3.18 -7.13 -36.51
C VAL A 441 2.13 -6.17 -37.06
N LYS A 442 0.91 -6.68 -37.29
CA LYS A 442 -0.28 -5.85 -37.52
C LYS A 442 -1.00 -5.60 -36.22
N GLU A 443 -1.22 -4.32 -35.90
CA GLU A 443 -1.92 -3.91 -34.69
C GLU A 443 -3.43 -3.97 -34.87
N PHE A 444 -4.10 -4.45 -33.80
CA PHE A 444 -5.55 -4.49 -33.65
C PHE A 444 -5.92 -4.04 -32.24
N PHE A 445 -7.15 -3.56 -32.12
CA PHE A 445 -7.69 -3.07 -30.84
C PHE A 445 -9.06 -3.71 -30.60
N LEU A 446 -9.35 -3.99 -29.34
CA LEU A 446 -10.69 -4.36 -28.88
C LEU A 446 -11.07 -3.42 -27.72
N PRO A 447 -11.57 -2.22 -28.03
CA PRO A 447 -12.06 -1.31 -27.00
C PRO A 447 -13.20 -1.95 -26.19
N ARG A 448 -13.33 -1.54 -24.93
CA ARG A 448 -14.45 -1.98 -24.10
C ARG A 448 -15.77 -1.51 -24.66
N LYS A 449 -16.83 -2.29 -24.47
CA LYS A 449 -18.18 -2.02 -24.98
C LYS A 449 -18.23 -1.93 -26.50
N SER A 450 -17.37 -2.68 -27.19
CA SER A 450 -17.39 -2.81 -28.64
C SER A 450 -18.69 -3.44 -29.11
N ASN A 451 -19.27 -2.93 -30.21
CA ASN A 451 -20.48 -3.52 -30.75
C ASN A 451 -20.21 -4.87 -31.45
N VAL A 452 -21.22 -5.72 -31.50
CA VAL A 452 -21.12 -7.09 -32.03
C VAL A 452 -20.67 -7.12 -33.50
N LYS A 453 -21.07 -6.15 -34.33
CA LYS A 453 -20.66 -6.05 -35.75
C LYS A 453 -19.14 -5.82 -35.85
N TYR A 454 -18.59 -4.94 -35.02
CA TYR A 454 -17.15 -4.70 -34.96
C TYR A 454 -16.40 -5.96 -34.52
N ILE A 455 -16.87 -6.62 -33.45
CA ILE A 455 -16.23 -7.84 -32.92
C ILE A 455 -16.21 -8.94 -33.97
N LYS A 456 -17.32 -9.16 -34.71
CA LYS A 456 -17.39 -10.13 -35.80
C LYS A 456 -16.40 -9.82 -36.93
N LYS A 457 -16.25 -8.54 -37.33
CA LYS A 457 -15.27 -8.10 -38.34
C LYS A 457 -13.84 -8.34 -37.82
N LEU A 458 -13.54 -7.91 -36.61
CA LEU A 458 -12.23 -8.08 -35.98
C LEU A 458 -11.84 -9.55 -35.88
N ARG A 459 -12.77 -10.42 -35.44
CA ARG A 459 -12.61 -11.88 -35.40
C ARG A 459 -12.21 -12.45 -36.77
N LYS A 460 -12.94 -12.09 -37.84
CA LYS A 460 -12.66 -12.55 -39.21
C LYS A 460 -11.25 -12.16 -39.66
N GLU A 461 -10.80 -10.96 -39.32
CA GLU A 461 -9.45 -10.51 -39.65
C GLU A 461 -8.38 -11.25 -38.82
N LEU A 462 -8.54 -11.36 -37.51
CA LEU A 462 -7.56 -12.02 -36.62
C LEU A 462 -7.35 -13.50 -36.98
N LEU A 463 -8.39 -14.20 -37.43
CA LEU A 463 -8.30 -15.60 -37.80
C LEU A 463 -7.42 -15.87 -39.04
N LYS A 464 -7.04 -14.85 -39.82
CA LYS A 464 -6.11 -14.94 -40.96
C LYS A 464 -4.64 -15.06 -40.53
N TYR A 465 -4.30 -14.69 -39.26
CA TYR A 465 -2.92 -14.66 -38.80
C TYR A 465 -2.49 -15.98 -38.17
N ASP A 466 -1.19 -16.29 -38.30
CA ASP A 466 -0.59 -17.52 -37.77
C ASP A 466 -0.33 -17.46 -36.26
N LEU A 467 -0.04 -16.26 -35.74
CA LEU A 467 0.21 -16.00 -34.35
C LEU A 467 -0.52 -14.74 -33.92
N ILE A 468 -1.10 -14.78 -32.71
CA ILE A 468 -1.72 -13.62 -32.06
C ILE A 468 -0.99 -13.30 -30.76
N LEU A 469 -0.44 -12.10 -30.66
CA LEU A 469 0.01 -11.51 -29.41
C LEU A 469 -1.19 -10.79 -28.78
N LEU A 470 -1.76 -11.38 -27.73
CA LEU A 470 -2.99 -10.93 -27.09
C LEU A 470 -2.64 -10.26 -25.77
N SER A 471 -2.60 -8.93 -25.73
CA SER A 471 -2.38 -8.15 -24.51
C SER A 471 -3.71 -7.68 -23.92
N ILE A 472 -3.93 -7.93 -22.62
CA ILE A 472 -5.19 -7.65 -21.93
C ILE A 472 -4.96 -6.58 -20.88
N TYR A 473 -5.74 -5.49 -20.95
CA TYR A 473 -5.69 -4.33 -20.06
C TYR A 473 -7.04 -4.15 -19.37
N GLY A 474 -7.05 -4.05 -18.04
CA GLY A 474 -8.26 -3.79 -17.27
C GLY A 474 -8.54 -2.29 -17.04
N PRO A 475 -9.78 -1.91 -16.73
CA PRO A 475 -10.12 -0.56 -16.30
C PRO A 475 -9.76 -0.33 -14.83
N SER A 476 -9.65 -1.40 -14.05
CA SER A 476 -9.40 -1.44 -12.63
C SER A 476 -8.75 -2.77 -12.29
N ILE A 477 -7.82 -2.75 -11.38
CA ILE A 477 -7.14 -3.94 -10.86
C ILE A 477 -7.98 -4.75 -9.86
N ARG A 478 -9.22 -4.33 -9.57
CA ARG A 478 -10.16 -5.08 -8.69
C ARG A 478 -10.75 -6.28 -9.42
N PRO A 479 -10.74 -7.50 -8.82
CA PRO A 479 -11.18 -8.74 -9.48
C PRO A 479 -12.66 -8.71 -9.92
N SER A 480 -13.52 -8.04 -9.18
CA SER A 480 -14.97 -7.97 -9.41
C SER A 480 -15.39 -7.29 -10.71
N ASN A 481 -14.48 -6.61 -11.41
CA ASN A 481 -14.85 -5.76 -12.53
C ASN A 481 -14.82 -6.44 -13.91
N SER A 482 -14.60 -7.76 -13.99
CA SER A 482 -14.55 -8.53 -15.25
C SER A 482 -13.88 -7.78 -16.43
N LEU A 483 -12.92 -6.88 -16.14
CA LEU A 483 -12.27 -5.96 -17.08
C LEU A 483 -13.21 -4.97 -17.80
N GLY A 484 -14.48 -4.89 -17.42
CA GLY A 484 -15.51 -4.13 -18.14
C GLY A 484 -15.75 -4.65 -19.56
N LEU A 485 -15.44 -5.94 -19.79
CA LEU A 485 -15.66 -6.63 -21.08
C LEU A 485 -17.02 -7.33 -21.10
N GLY A 486 -17.76 -7.16 -22.16
CA GLY A 486 -19.02 -7.86 -22.38
C GLY A 486 -18.83 -9.34 -22.75
N PRO A 487 -19.93 -10.11 -22.85
CA PRO A 487 -19.90 -11.53 -23.18
C PRO A 487 -19.20 -11.81 -24.53
N GLU A 488 -19.47 -11.00 -25.54
CA GLU A 488 -18.92 -11.18 -26.89
C GLU A 488 -17.41 -10.93 -26.95
N GLU A 489 -16.92 -9.93 -26.22
CA GLU A 489 -15.48 -9.65 -26.12
C GLU A 489 -14.76 -10.81 -25.41
N ARG A 490 -15.33 -11.31 -24.31
CA ARG A 490 -14.79 -12.48 -23.60
C ARG A 490 -14.82 -13.75 -24.45
N ALA A 491 -15.90 -13.96 -25.20
CA ALA A 491 -16.01 -15.10 -26.13
C ALA A 491 -14.93 -15.07 -27.21
N LEU A 492 -14.60 -13.88 -27.76
CA LEU A 492 -13.51 -13.73 -28.73
C LEU A 492 -12.16 -14.10 -28.11
N ILE A 493 -11.85 -13.63 -26.89
CA ILE A 493 -10.60 -13.94 -26.20
C ILE A 493 -10.47 -15.45 -25.99
N ASN A 494 -11.52 -16.11 -25.48
CA ASN A 494 -11.54 -17.56 -25.28
C ASN A 494 -11.37 -18.32 -26.60
N GLU A 495 -12.04 -17.91 -27.68
CA GLU A 495 -11.88 -18.53 -28.98
C GLU A 495 -10.45 -18.41 -29.51
N LEU A 496 -9.84 -17.22 -29.44
CA LEU A 496 -8.46 -17.02 -29.90
C LEU A 496 -7.45 -17.84 -29.08
N SER A 497 -7.67 -17.96 -27.77
CA SER A 497 -6.84 -18.79 -26.88
C SER A 497 -6.91 -20.28 -27.25
N ARG A 498 -8.07 -20.77 -27.65
CA ARG A 498 -8.33 -22.18 -28.01
C ARG A 498 -7.92 -22.54 -29.43
N LYS A 499 -8.26 -21.70 -30.42
CA LYS A 499 -8.16 -22.03 -31.85
C LYS A 499 -6.88 -21.57 -32.52
N LYS A 500 -6.14 -20.64 -31.93
CA LYS A 500 -4.95 -20.06 -32.56
C LYS A 500 -3.70 -20.27 -31.70
N ARG A 501 -2.53 -20.22 -32.34
CA ARG A 501 -1.30 -19.97 -31.59
C ARG A 501 -1.39 -18.58 -31.00
N SER A 502 -1.44 -18.50 -29.70
CA SER A 502 -1.60 -17.23 -28.98
C SER A 502 -0.58 -17.10 -27.87
N VAL A 503 -0.01 -15.93 -27.76
CA VAL A 503 0.77 -15.48 -26.61
C VAL A 503 -0.11 -14.47 -25.87
N VAL A 504 -0.62 -14.86 -24.73
CA VAL A 504 -1.44 -14.00 -23.86
C VAL A 504 -0.53 -13.28 -22.89
N VAL A 505 -0.68 -11.96 -22.77
CA VAL A 505 0.00 -11.12 -21.79
C VAL A 505 -1.05 -10.36 -20.99
N LEU A 506 -1.17 -10.65 -19.70
CA LEU A 506 -2.13 -10.02 -18.81
C LEU A 506 -1.47 -8.85 -18.05
N PHE A 507 -1.96 -7.64 -18.26
CA PHE A 507 -1.56 -6.43 -17.54
C PHE A 507 -2.62 -6.01 -16.53
N ASP A 508 -3.06 -6.94 -15.70
CA ASP A 508 -4.06 -6.74 -14.64
C ASP A 508 -3.88 -7.79 -13.53
N ASN A 509 -4.68 -7.68 -12.48
CA ASN A 509 -4.74 -8.61 -11.37
C ASN A 509 -4.79 -10.07 -11.85
N ALA A 510 -3.98 -10.95 -11.27
CA ALA A 510 -3.87 -12.36 -11.69
C ALA A 510 -5.21 -13.11 -11.62
N TYR A 511 -6.08 -12.81 -10.67
CA TYR A 511 -7.41 -13.42 -10.54
C TYR A 511 -8.31 -13.23 -11.77
N ILE A 512 -8.00 -12.26 -12.62
CA ILE A 512 -8.72 -12.02 -13.88
C ILE A 512 -8.60 -13.20 -14.86
N LEU A 513 -7.57 -14.02 -14.76
CA LEU A 513 -7.45 -15.24 -15.58
C LEU A 513 -8.65 -16.17 -15.41
N ASP A 514 -9.29 -16.18 -14.24
CA ASP A 514 -10.50 -17.00 -13.99
C ASP A 514 -11.73 -16.54 -14.77
N HIS A 515 -11.75 -15.30 -15.25
CA HIS A 515 -12.83 -14.77 -16.09
C HIS A 515 -12.81 -15.30 -17.53
N PHE A 516 -11.75 -16.03 -17.90
CA PHE A 516 -11.56 -16.59 -19.24
C PHE A 516 -11.33 -18.11 -19.17
N PRO A 517 -12.40 -18.93 -19.17
CA PRO A 517 -12.31 -20.38 -18.93
C PRO A 517 -11.38 -21.13 -19.91
N ASP A 518 -11.22 -20.63 -21.15
CA ASP A 518 -10.36 -21.26 -22.16
C ASP A 518 -8.94 -20.66 -22.23
N ILE A 519 -8.60 -19.65 -21.43
CA ILE A 519 -7.31 -18.95 -21.53
C ILE A 519 -6.13 -19.90 -21.26
N HIS A 520 -6.34 -20.91 -20.41
CA HIS A 520 -5.34 -21.96 -20.13
C HIS A 520 -4.92 -22.77 -21.36
N GLN A 521 -5.69 -22.70 -22.47
CA GLN A 521 -5.38 -23.38 -23.73
C GLN A 521 -4.42 -22.58 -24.61
N ALA A 522 -4.20 -21.28 -24.34
CA ALA A 522 -3.23 -20.47 -25.06
C ALA A 522 -1.84 -21.13 -25.13
N THR A 523 -1.06 -20.84 -26.16
CA THR A 523 0.26 -21.44 -26.37
C THR A 523 1.26 -20.95 -25.31
N SER A 524 1.21 -19.65 -24.98
CA SER A 524 2.00 -19.07 -23.89
C SER A 524 1.15 -18.08 -23.12
N ILE A 525 1.41 -17.99 -21.82
CA ILE A 525 0.69 -17.07 -20.88
C ILE A 525 1.73 -16.40 -19.99
N LEU A 526 1.78 -15.07 -20.09
CA LEU A 526 2.63 -14.19 -19.32
C LEU A 526 1.76 -13.26 -18.46
N VAL A 527 2.05 -13.15 -17.18
CA VAL A 527 1.37 -12.22 -16.25
C VAL A 527 2.31 -11.08 -15.90
N GLY A 528 1.88 -9.84 -16.16
CA GLY A 528 2.56 -8.59 -15.80
C GLY A 528 1.85 -7.85 -14.65
N TYR A 529 0.72 -8.34 -14.17
CA TYR A 529 -0.04 -7.86 -12.99
C TYR A 529 -0.56 -6.42 -13.06
N GLN A 530 0.07 -5.53 -13.81
CA GLN A 530 -0.24 -4.10 -13.81
C GLN A 530 0.13 -3.43 -15.14
N GLN A 531 -0.49 -2.28 -15.45
CA GLN A 531 -0.34 -1.58 -16.73
C GLN A 531 0.80 -0.55 -16.77
N LEU A 532 1.65 -0.45 -15.75
CA LEU A 532 2.73 0.53 -15.75
C LEU A 532 3.61 0.42 -17.01
N PRO A 533 4.04 1.54 -17.59
CA PRO A 533 4.88 1.53 -18.81
C PRO A 533 6.13 0.66 -18.69
N ALA A 534 6.77 0.64 -17.53
CA ALA A 534 7.95 -0.19 -17.26
C ALA A 534 7.62 -1.69 -17.38
N ILE A 535 6.47 -2.13 -16.87
CA ILE A 535 6.02 -3.53 -16.92
C ILE A 535 5.69 -3.93 -18.36
N GLN A 536 5.01 -3.08 -19.12
CA GLN A 536 4.71 -3.33 -20.52
C GLN A 536 6.00 -3.43 -21.36
N ALA A 537 6.99 -2.59 -21.08
CA ALA A 537 8.29 -2.63 -21.76
C ALA A 537 9.07 -3.91 -21.41
N ALA A 538 9.10 -4.31 -20.14
CA ALA A 538 9.74 -5.55 -19.70
C ALA A 538 9.05 -6.78 -20.31
N ALA A 539 7.71 -6.82 -20.34
CA ALA A 539 6.95 -7.92 -20.97
C ALA A 539 7.24 -8.03 -22.49
N ALA A 540 7.36 -6.89 -23.18
CA ALA A 540 7.77 -6.90 -24.58
C ALA A 540 9.19 -7.47 -24.76
N SER A 541 10.14 -7.08 -23.90
CA SER A 541 11.50 -7.62 -23.91
C SER A 541 11.53 -9.13 -23.68
N LEU A 542 10.73 -9.64 -22.75
CA LEU A 542 10.61 -11.08 -22.50
C LEU A 542 10.00 -11.82 -23.71
N VAL A 543 8.95 -11.27 -24.30
CA VAL A 543 8.28 -11.89 -25.47
C VAL A 543 9.22 -12.02 -26.66
N VAL A 544 10.17 -11.10 -26.84
CA VAL A 544 11.15 -11.15 -27.94
C VAL A 544 12.49 -11.79 -27.54
N GLY A 545 12.62 -12.32 -26.32
CA GLY A 545 13.80 -13.05 -25.86
C GLY A 545 14.97 -12.22 -25.35
N ASN A 546 14.73 -10.93 -25.04
CA ASN A 546 15.74 -10.04 -24.46
C ASN A 546 15.72 -10.05 -22.91
N LEU A 547 14.81 -10.83 -22.32
CA LEU A 547 14.65 -10.99 -20.90
C LEU A 547 14.13 -12.40 -20.59
N GLU A 548 14.70 -13.03 -19.57
CA GLU A 548 14.23 -14.32 -19.03
C GLU A 548 13.12 -14.11 -17.97
N PRO A 549 12.13 -15.01 -17.89
CA PRO A 549 11.12 -14.94 -16.83
C PRO A 549 11.74 -15.26 -15.48
N ALA A 550 11.35 -14.53 -14.43
CA ALA A 550 11.87 -14.72 -13.08
C ALA A 550 10.77 -14.80 -12.01
N GLY A 551 9.57 -14.31 -12.31
CA GLY A 551 8.46 -14.22 -11.38
C GLY A 551 7.76 -15.56 -11.13
N LYS A 552 7.19 -15.71 -9.93
CA LYS A 552 6.30 -16.81 -9.54
C LYS A 552 4.93 -16.26 -9.16
N LEU A 553 3.87 -17.01 -9.46
CA LEU A 553 2.49 -16.57 -9.17
C LEU A 553 2.28 -16.47 -7.65
N PRO A 554 1.93 -15.30 -7.09
CA PRO A 554 1.85 -15.11 -5.64
C PRO A 554 0.53 -15.60 -5.04
N VAL A 555 -0.43 -16.01 -5.88
CA VAL A 555 -1.77 -16.44 -5.48
C VAL A 555 -2.27 -17.59 -6.34
N THR A 556 -3.11 -18.44 -5.76
CA THR A 556 -3.88 -19.44 -6.50
C THR A 556 -5.10 -18.77 -7.12
N VAL A 557 -5.19 -18.80 -8.46
CA VAL A 557 -6.32 -18.27 -9.23
C VAL A 557 -7.40 -19.34 -9.39
N ASN A 558 -7.00 -20.53 -9.85
CA ASN A 558 -7.89 -21.70 -10.03
C ASN A 558 -7.06 -22.98 -10.17
N LYS A 559 -7.70 -24.09 -10.57
CA LYS A 559 -7.02 -25.40 -10.75
C LYS A 559 -5.89 -25.41 -11.78
N HIS A 560 -5.84 -24.43 -12.69
CA HIS A 560 -4.86 -24.34 -13.79
C HIS A 560 -3.69 -23.40 -13.47
N PHE A 561 -3.89 -22.49 -12.51
CA PHE A 561 -2.92 -21.44 -12.15
C PHE A 561 -2.86 -21.35 -10.62
N ARG A 562 -1.81 -21.92 -10.04
CA ARG A 562 -1.64 -22.05 -8.59
C ARG A 562 -0.51 -21.19 -8.07
N TYR A 563 -0.55 -20.88 -6.81
CA TYR A 563 0.57 -20.27 -6.10
C TYR A 563 1.88 -21.02 -6.43
N GLY A 564 2.94 -20.26 -6.70
CA GLY A 564 4.27 -20.76 -7.06
C GLY A 564 4.45 -21.13 -8.54
N ASP A 565 3.39 -21.14 -9.36
CA ASP A 565 3.51 -21.39 -10.79
C ASP A 565 4.35 -20.31 -11.48
N GLY A 566 5.18 -20.76 -12.44
CA GLY A 566 6.07 -19.93 -13.26
C GLY A 566 7.23 -20.76 -13.80
N LEU A 567 7.66 -20.49 -15.00
CA LEU A 567 8.76 -21.19 -15.68
C LEU A 567 10.09 -20.55 -15.36
#